data_09ff97e1e8d6e7c175f35b9a8115de2e
#
_entry.id   09ff97e1e8d6e7c175f35b9a8115de2e
#
_cell.length_a   1.000
_cell.length_b   1.000
_cell.length_c   1.000
_cell.angle_alpha   90.00
_cell.angle_beta   90.00
_cell.angle_gamma   90.00
#
_symmetry.space_group_name_H-M   'P 1'
#
loop_
_entity.id
_entity.type
_entity.pdbx_description
1 polymer ?
#
loop_
_entity_poly.entity_id
_entity_poly.type
_entity_poly.pdbx_seq_one_letter_code
_entity_poly.pdbx_strand_id
1 'polypeptide(L)'
;LSVLRPYLVDLGYSMKEIGVLSGVLGTAAAFVVSFLAGLAVRRIGRHKARFLFAVFTLAVTVYFWSLSWFHPSTAAICVGIVLLWSAYGMASIVVYTTSMDCVRPGCEGTDFTIQTVLTHLSGILVALLSGAIADRLGYQGLFSVEVALALVSLLYIRYFFRTDSYQKSIE
;
A
#
# COMPACT_ATOMS: atom_id res chain seq x y z
N LEU A 1 -0.81 -6.78 -2.63
CA LEU A 1 -0.60 -7.01 -4.08
C LEU A 1 -0.25 -8.46 -4.40
N SER A 2 0.51 -9.17 -3.56
CA SER A 2 0.95 -10.56 -3.81
C SER A 2 -0.22 -11.53 -3.99
N VAL A 3 -1.29 -11.36 -3.24
CA VAL A 3 -2.48 -12.23 -3.25
C VAL A 3 -3.49 -11.85 -4.33
N LEU A 4 -3.35 -10.68 -4.96
CA LEU A 4 -4.27 -10.24 -6.02
C LEU A 4 -4.27 -11.22 -7.21
N ARG A 5 -3.10 -11.71 -7.62
CA ARG A 5 -2.98 -12.64 -8.77
C ARG A 5 -3.67 -13.98 -8.49
N PRO A 6 -3.39 -14.71 -7.39
CA PRO A 6 -4.13 -15.91 -7.04
C PRO A 6 -5.64 -15.68 -6.96
N TYR A 7 -6.07 -14.59 -6.34
CA TYR A 7 -7.48 -14.23 -6.23
C TYR A 7 -8.16 -14.08 -7.60
N LEU A 8 -7.50 -13.43 -8.56
CA LEU A 8 -8.03 -13.28 -9.93
C LEU A 8 -8.07 -14.61 -10.69
N VAL A 9 -7.08 -15.50 -10.48
CA VAL A 9 -7.08 -16.86 -11.07
C VAL A 9 -8.27 -17.65 -10.55
N ASP A 10 -8.52 -17.61 -9.25
CA ASP A 10 -9.65 -18.34 -8.63
C ASP A 10 -11.02 -17.78 -9.04
N LEU A 11 -11.08 -16.51 -9.45
CA LEU A 11 -12.24 -15.92 -10.08
C LEU A 11 -12.41 -16.29 -11.57
N GLY A 12 -11.50 -17.08 -12.14
CA GLY A 12 -11.56 -17.59 -13.50
C GLY A 12 -10.93 -16.71 -14.58
N TYR A 13 -10.13 -15.68 -14.19
CA TYR A 13 -9.42 -14.85 -15.16
C TYR A 13 -8.21 -15.56 -15.72
N SER A 14 -7.99 -15.45 -17.04
CA SER A 14 -6.80 -15.99 -17.69
C SER A 14 -5.54 -15.21 -17.30
N MET A 15 -4.38 -15.85 -17.35
CA MET A 15 -3.09 -15.20 -17.09
C MET A 15 -2.83 -13.99 -18.01
N LYS A 16 -3.36 -14.02 -19.25
CA LYS A 16 -3.26 -12.91 -20.19
C LYS A 16 -4.07 -11.70 -19.71
N GLU A 17 -5.31 -11.92 -19.29
CA GLU A 17 -6.16 -10.85 -18.73
C GLU A 17 -5.59 -10.26 -17.47
N ILE A 18 -5.09 -11.09 -16.56
CA ILE A 18 -4.41 -10.64 -15.34
C ILE A 18 -3.16 -9.81 -15.68
N GLY A 19 -2.39 -10.23 -16.68
CA GLY A 19 -1.24 -9.50 -17.18
C GLY A 19 -1.61 -8.11 -17.70
N VAL A 20 -2.69 -7.98 -18.47
CA VAL A 20 -3.18 -6.69 -18.99
C VAL A 20 -3.75 -5.83 -17.86
N LEU A 21 -4.60 -6.38 -17.02
CA LEU A 21 -5.25 -5.64 -15.93
C LEU A 21 -4.25 -5.15 -14.88
N SER A 22 -3.39 -6.03 -14.40
CA SER A 22 -2.41 -5.67 -13.37
C SER A 22 -1.17 -5.00 -13.96
N GLY A 23 -0.67 -5.52 -15.10
CA GLY A 23 0.57 -5.05 -15.72
C GLY A 23 0.41 -3.72 -16.43
N VAL A 24 -0.63 -3.53 -17.24
CA VAL A 24 -0.81 -2.29 -18.01
C VAL A 24 -1.68 -1.30 -17.23
N LEU A 25 -2.91 -1.68 -16.91
CA LEU A 25 -3.86 -0.77 -16.26
C LEU A 25 -3.40 -0.39 -14.85
N GLY A 26 -2.95 -1.37 -14.06
CA GLY A 26 -2.50 -1.14 -12.70
C GLY A 26 -1.24 -0.27 -12.65
N THR A 27 -0.20 -0.58 -13.42
CA THR A 27 1.04 0.20 -13.43
C THR A 27 0.84 1.61 -13.97
N ALA A 28 0.00 1.81 -14.99
CA ALA A 28 -0.36 3.14 -15.47
C ALA A 28 -1.05 3.97 -14.38
N ALA A 29 -2.00 3.38 -13.66
CA ALA A 29 -2.66 4.03 -12.53
C ALA A 29 -1.67 4.38 -11.41
N ALA A 30 -0.80 3.45 -11.04
CA ALA A 30 0.24 3.71 -10.03
C ALA A 30 1.18 4.85 -10.44
N PHE A 31 1.60 4.90 -11.71
CA PHE A 31 2.47 5.94 -12.21
C PHE A 31 1.84 7.33 -12.09
N VAL A 32 0.62 7.49 -12.62
CA VAL A 32 -0.11 8.76 -12.57
C VAL A 32 -0.36 9.20 -11.14
N VAL A 33 -0.84 8.27 -10.29
CA VAL A 33 -1.17 8.59 -8.90
C VAL A 33 0.07 8.86 -8.06
N SER A 34 1.18 8.16 -8.28
CA SER A 34 2.45 8.46 -7.60
C SER A 34 2.93 9.88 -7.92
N PHE A 35 2.84 10.30 -9.18
CA PHE A 35 3.20 11.66 -9.58
C PHE A 35 2.32 12.70 -8.87
N LEU A 36 1.00 12.50 -8.88
CA LEU A 36 0.04 13.37 -8.18
C LEU A 36 0.26 13.35 -6.66
N ALA A 37 0.55 12.19 -6.07
CA ALA A 37 0.86 12.05 -4.66
C ALA A 37 2.12 12.82 -4.26
N GLY A 38 3.17 12.79 -5.08
CA GLY A 38 4.36 13.61 -4.88
C GLY A 38 4.06 15.11 -4.86
N LEU A 39 3.21 15.60 -5.77
CA LEU A 39 2.74 16.99 -5.77
C LEU A 39 1.88 17.31 -4.55
N ALA A 40 1.01 16.38 -4.14
CA ALA A 40 0.17 16.54 -2.96
C ALA A 40 1.02 16.64 -1.68
N VAL A 41 2.04 15.80 -1.52
CA VAL A 41 2.97 15.87 -0.38
C VAL A 41 3.64 17.26 -0.28
N ARG A 42 4.03 17.84 -1.42
CA ARG A 42 4.62 19.19 -1.46
C ARG A 42 3.64 20.28 -1.04
N ARG A 43 2.35 20.16 -1.40
CA ARG A 43 1.33 21.19 -1.11
C ARG A 43 0.71 21.08 0.29
N ILE A 44 0.39 19.86 0.72
CA ILE A 44 -0.39 19.60 1.94
C ILE A 44 0.54 19.38 3.14
N GLY A 45 1.82 19.06 2.85
CA GLY A 45 2.80 18.70 3.86
C GLY A 45 2.81 17.20 4.15
N ARG A 46 3.98 16.71 4.61
CA ARG A 46 4.27 15.26 4.75
C ARG A 46 3.36 14.56 5.76
N HIS A 47 3.03 15.19 6.88
CA HIS A 47 2.17 14.61 7.92
C HIS A 47 0.73 14.39 7.46
N LYS A 48 0.13 15.42 6.87
CA LYS A 48 -1.26 15.33 6.37
C LYS A 48 -1.36 14.36 5.20
N ALA A 49 -0.35 14.34 4.32
CA ALA A 49 -0.31 13.42 3.20
C ALA A 49 -0.21 11.95 3.66
N ARG A 50 0.66 11.63 4.64
CA ARG A 50 0.76 10.28 5.23
C ARG A 50 -0.58 9.80 5.79
N PHE A 51 -1.25 10.64 6.56
CA PHE A 51 -2.55 10.29 7.13
C PHE A 51 -3.61 10.08 6.04
N LEU A 52 -3.69 10.99 5.06
CA LEU A 52 -4.65 10.89 3.97
C LEU A 52 -4.44 9.61 3.14
N PHE A 53 -3.19 9.27 2.84
CA PHE A 53 -2.86 8.07 2.08
C PHE A 53 -3.13 6.79 2.87
N ALA A 54 -2.92 6.80 4.20
CA ALA A 54 -3.29 5.68 5.06
C ALA A 54 -4.82 5.46 5.11
N VAL A 55 -5.61 6.54 5.18
CA VAL A 55 -7.07 6.48 5.07
C VAL A 55 -7.50 5.93 3.71
N PHE A 56 -6.87 6.37 2.62
CA PHE A 56 -7.15 5.84 1.29
C PHE A 56 -6.83 4.34 1.19
N THR A 57 -5.69 3.90 1.71
CA THR A 57 -5.31 2.48 1.76
C THR A 57 -6.33 1.67 2.55
N LEU A 58 -6.79 2.16 3.70
CA LEU A 58 -7.85 1.52 4.48
C LEU A 58 -9.16 1.40 3.66
N ALA A 59 -9.56 2.46 2.96
CA ALA A 59 -10.76 2.42 2.11
C ALA A 59 -10.64 1.36 1.01
N VAL A 60 -9.46 1.21 0.41
CA VAL A 60 -9.21 0.19 -0.62
C VAL A 60 -9.23 -1.23 -0.03
N THR A 61 -8.67 -1.46 1.15
CA THR A 61 -8.74 -2.78 1.81
C THR A 61 -10.18 -3.15 2.19
N VAL A 62 -10.97 -2.19 2.69
CA VAL A 62 -12.41 -2.39 2.96
C VAL A 62 -13.17 -2.68 1.66
N TYR A 63 -12.83 -2.04 0.56
CA TYR A 63 -13.42 -2.32 -0.75
C TYR A 63 -13.17 -3.77 -1.17
N PHE A 64 -11.94 -4.27 -1.10
CA PHE A 64 -11.63 -5.68 -1.42
C PHE A 64 -12.28 -6.65 -0.43
N TRP A 65 -12.36 -6.30 0.84
CA TRP A 65 -13.09 -7.08 1.83
C TRP A 65 -14.56 -7.20 1.46
N SER A 66 -15.21 -6.11 1.05
CA SER A 66 -16.61 -6.15 0.59
C SER A 66 -16.79 -6.98 -0.68
N LEU A 67 -15.85 -6.91 -1.63
CA LEU A 67 -15.86 -7.71 -2.87
C LEU A 67 -15.75 -9.22 -2.60
N SER A 68 -15.09 -9.62 -1.52
CA SER A 68 -14.94 -11.04 -1.17
C SER A 68 -16.23 -11.74 -0.72
N TRP A 69 -17.28 -10.97 -0.41
CA TRP A 69 -18.58 -11.50 0.00
C TRP A 69 -19.55 -11.76 -1.17
N PHE A 70 -19.28 -11.18 -2.31
CA PHE A 70 -20.11 -11.27 -3.50
C PHE A 70 -19.30 -11.77 -4.68
N HIS A 71 -19.99 -12.28 -5.72
CA HIS A 71 -19.34 -12.52 -7.01
C HIS A 71 -19.18 -11.18 -7.74
N PRO A 72 -17.98 -10.58 -7.74
CA PRO A 72 -17.80 -9.24 -8.28
C PRO A 72 -17.90 -9.25 -9.80
N SER A 73 -18.51 -8.20 -10.35
CA SER A 73 -18.50 -7.97 -11.79
C SER A 73 -17.07 -7.60 -12.25
N THR A 74 -16.75 -7.87 -13.51
CA THR A 74 -15.47 -7.50 -14.12
C THR A 74 -15.15 -6.01 -13.95
N ALA A 75 -16.16 -5.15 -14.07
CA ALA A 75 -15.99 -3.71 -13.85
C ALA A 75 -15.58 -3.38 -12.41
N ALA A 76 -16.17 -4.03 -11.39
CA ALA A 76 -15.79 -3.85 -10.00
C ALA A 76 -14.35 -4.30 -9.73
N ILE A 77 -13.91 -5.38 -10.35
CA ILE A 77 -12.53 -5.86 -10.26
C ILE A 77 -11.56 -4.87 -10.91
N CYS A 78 -11.86 -4.34 -12.09
CA CYS A 78 -11.04 -3.33 -12.75
C CYS A 78 -10.87 -2.07 -11.88
N VAL A 79 -11.97 -1.59 -11.29
CA VAL A 79 -11.92 -0.46 -10.32
C VAL A 79 -11.07 -0.81 -9.12
N GLY A 80 -11.24 -2.00 -8.56
CA GLY A 80 -10.43 -2.49 -7.43
C GLY A 80 -8.93 -2.51 -7.75
N ILE A 81 -8.55 -3.00 -8.93
CA ILE A 81 -7.14 -3.02 -9.37
C ILE A 81 -6.58 -1.60 -9.46
N VAL A 82 -7.31 -0.67 -10.09
CA VAL A 82 -6.88 0.74 -10.18
C VAL A 82 -6.70 1.36 -8.80
N LEU A 83 -7.66 1.14 -7.89
CA LEU A 83 -7.59 1.66 -6.52
C LEU A 83 -6.41 1.05 -5.74
N LEU A 84 -6.18 -0.26 -5.85
CA LEU A 84 -5.09 -0.96 -5.16
C LEU A 84 -3.71 -0.48 -5.64
N TRP A 85 -3.52 -0.38 -6.95
CA TRP A 85 -2.27 0.13 -7.51
C TRP A 85 -2.06 1.61 -7.20
N SER A 86 -3.13 2.40 -7.14
CA SER A 86 -3.09 3.79 -6.68
C SER A 86 -2.65 3.88 -5.22
N ALA A 87 -3.21 3.06 -4.33
CA ALA A 87 -2.80 2.98 -2.92
C ALA A 87 -1.33 2.56 -2.79
N TYR A 88 -0.88 1.60 -3.59
CA TYR A 88 0.53 1.19 -3.63
C TYR A 88 1.45 2.34 -4.06
N GLY A 89 1.08 3.08 -5.10
CA GLY A 89 1.83 4.26 -5.56
C GLY A 89 1.95 5.34 -4.49
N MET A 90 0.85 5.66 -3.81
CA MET A 90 0.85 6.63 -2.68
C MET A 90 1.70 6.14 -1.51
N ALA A 91 1.58 4.87 -1.12
CA ALA A 91 2.36 4.28 -0.04
C ALA A 91 3.87 4.30 -0.35
N SER A 92 4.26 4.00 -1.58
CA SER A 92 5.66 4.05 -2.03
C SER A 92 6.26 5.44 -1.87
N ILE A 93 5.54 6.49 -2.26
CA ILE A 93 6.00 7.88 -2.09
C ILE A 93 6.22 8.20 -0.60
N VAL A 94 5.30 7.79 0.28
CA VAL A 94 5.45 8.02 1.72
C VAL A 94 6.66 7.28 2.29
N VAL A 95 6.84 6.01 1.92
CA VAL A 95 7.96 5.20 2.40
C VAL A 95 9.28 5.81 1.96
N TYR A 96 9.47 6.09 0.68
CA TYR A 96 10.74 6.62 0.17
C TYR A 96 11.05 8.04 0.66
N THR A 97 10.05 8.92 0.76
CA THR A 97 10.28 10.26 1.32
C THR A 97 10.63 10.20 2.79
N THR A 98 9.98 9.33 3.57
CA THR A 98 10.31 9.16 5.00
C THR A 98 11.69 8.52 5.18
N SER A 99 12.05 7.55 4.34
CA SER A 99 13.40 6.94 4.36
C SER A 99 14.48 7.97 4.08
N MET A 100 14.27 8.86 3.11
CA MET A 100 15.22 9.94 2.82
C MET A 100 15.35 10.96 3.95
N ASP A 101 14.28 11.20 4.71
CA ASP A 101 14.32 12.12 5.86
C ASP A 101 15.10 11.56 7.07
N CYS A 102 15.24 10.23 7.13
CA CYS A 102 15.86 9.52 8.24
C CYS A 102 17.31 9.11 7.98
N VAL A 103 17.95 9.58 6.89
CA VAL A 103 19.35 9.29 6.59
C VAL A 103 20.30 10.22 7.36
N ARG A 104 21.45 9.66 7.79
CA ARG A 104 22.48 10.44 8.48
C ARG A 104 23.38 11.16 7.49
N PRO A 105 23.78 12.42 7.76
CA PRO A 105 24.74 13.15 6.93
C PRO A 105 26.05 12.36 6.76
N GLY A 106 26.50 12.21 5.50
CA GLY A 106 27.70 11.48 5.14
C GLY A 106 27.54 9.96 4.98
N CYS A 107 26.36 9.39 5.31
CA CYS A 107 26.04 7.98 5.15
C CYS A 107 24.73 7.75 4.37
N GLU A 108 24.27 8.74 3.62
CA GLU A 108 22.95 8.77 3.00
C GLU A 108 22.67 7.56 2.12
N GLY A 109 23.64 7.17 1.29
CA GLY A 109 23.52 6.02 0.40
C GLY A 109 23.38 4.70 1.16
N THR A 110 24.17 4.50 2.21
CA THR A 110 24.15 3.28 3.04
C THR A 110 22.84 3.18 3.82
N ASP A 111 22.46 4.25 4.51
CA ASP A 111 21.27 4.27 5.34
C ASP A 111 20.01 4.06 4.49
N PHE A 112 19.90 4.73 3.34
CA PHE A 112 18.78 4.55 2.41
C PHE A 112 18.72 3.12 1.85
N THR A 113 19.88 2.54 1.51
CA THR A 113 19.95 1.16 1.00
C THR A 113 19.48 0.17 2.06
N ILE A 114 19.95 0.30 3.31
CA ILE A 114 19.53 -0.57 4.42
C ILE A 114 18.01 -0.49 4.62
N GLN A 115 17.44 0.71 4.67
CA GLN A 115 16.00 0.90 4.84
C GLN A 115 15.20 0.29 3.67
N THR A 116 15.70 0.44 2.44
CA THR A 116 15.06 -0.13 1.25
C THR A 116 15.10 -1.66 1.28
N VAL A 117 16.25 -2.25 1.63
CA VAL A 117 16.38 -3.72 1.77
C VAL A 117 15.45 -4.27 2.84
N LEU A 118 15.39 -3.62 4.02
CA LEU A 118 14.48 -4.02 5.09
C LEU A 118 13.01 -3.93 4.66
N THR A 119 12.64 -2.89 3.92
CA THR A 119 11.29 -2.72 3.37
C THR A 119 10.93 -3.84 2.40
N HIS A 120 11.83 -4.19 1.49
CA HIS A 120 11.59 -5.29 0.56
C HIS A 120 11.56 -6.65 1.24
N LEU A 121 12.45 -6.90 2.20
CA LEU A 121 12.48 -8.14 2.97
C LEU A 121 11.18 -8.33 3.77
N SER A 122 10.71 -7.28 4.45
CA SER A 122 9.42 -7.31 5.15
C SER A 122 8.26 -7.58 4.18
N GLY A 123 8.30 -7.01 2.98
CA GLY A 123 7.32 -7.27 1.92
C GLY A 123 7.27 -8.74 1.49
N ILE A 124 8.44 -9.40 1.35
CA ILE A 124 8.52 -10.83 1.03
C ILE A 124 7.93 -11.67 2.19
N LEU A 125 8.29 -11.37 3.43
CA LEU A 125 7.76 -12.08 4.60
C LEU A 125 6.24 -11.95 4.70
N VAL A 126 5.70 -10.75 4.52
CA VAL A 126 4.25 -10.50 4.51
C VAL A 126 3.58 -11.24 3.35
N ALA A 127 4.22 -11.31 2.17
CA ALA A 127 3.67 -12.03 1.02
C ALA A 127 3.54 -13.55 1.31
N LEU A 128 4.55 -14.15 1.93
CA LEU A 128 4.52 -15.56 2.36
C LEU A 128 3.43 -15.82 3.41
N LEU A 129 3.35 -14.95 4.42
CA LEU A 129 2.30 -15.05 5.46
C LEU A 129 0.90 -14.87 4.87
N SER A 130 0.73 -13.93 3.93
CA SER A 130 -0.56 -13.69 3.26
C SER A 130 -1.03 -14.92 2.48
N GLY A 131 -0.13 -15.62 1.79
CA GLY A 131 -0.44 -16.89 1.12
C GLY A 131 -0.93 -17.95 2.12
N ALA A 132 -0.17 -18.16 3.20
CA ALA A 132 -0.54 -19.14 4.23
C ALA A 132 -1.88 -18.81 4.94
N ILE A 133 -2.20 -17.53 5.12
CA ILE A 133 -3.48 -17.08 5.68
C ILE A 133 -4.61 -17.33 4.67
N ALA A 134 -4.39 -17.02 3.39
CA ALA A 134 -5.37 -17.27 2.34
C ALA A 134 -5.71 -18.77 2.20
N ASP A 135 -4.72 -19.65 2.29
CA ASP A 135 -4.91 -21.10 2.23
C ASP A 135 -5.71 -21.65 3.41
N ARG A 136 -5.58 -21.06 4.61
CA ARG A 136 -6.25 -21.54 5.83
C ARG A 136 -7.62 -20.90 6.09
N LEU A 137 -7.74 -19.61 5.87
CA LEU A 137 -8.92 -18.80 6.23
C LEU A 137 -9.70 -18.31 4.99
N GLY A 138 -9.24 -18.63 3.79
CA GLY A 138 -9.79 -18.13 2.55
C GLY A 138 -9.54 -16.61 2.37
N TYR A 139 -9.99 -16.06 1.26
CA TYR A 139 -9.82 -14.64 0.94
C TYR A 139 -10.57 -13.70 1.88
N GLN A 140 -11.72 -14.13 2.40
CA GLN A 140 -12.49 -13.34 3.37
C GLN A 140 -11.70 -13.14 4.68
N GLY A 141 -11.10 -14.23 5.19
CA GLY A 141 -10.24 -14.18 6.37
C GLY A 141 -9.01 -13.31 6.14
N LEU A 142 -8.36 -13.46 4.98
CA LEU A 142 -7.20 -12.66 4.60
C LEU A 142 -7.52 -11.16 4.56
N PHE A 143 -8.57 -10.75 3.84
CA PHE A 143 -8.93 -9.34 3.75
C PHE A 143 -9.41 -8.76 5.09
N SER A 144 -10.00 -9.58 5.97
CA SER A 144 -10.30 -9.17 7.34
C SER A 144 -9.05 -8.85 8.14
N VAL A 145 -7.99 -9.66 8.01
CA VAL A 145 -6.69 -9.41 8.64
C VAL A 145 -6.03 -8.15 8.04
N GLU A 146 -6.11 -7.96 6.72
CA GLU A 146 -5.58 -6.76 6.06
C GLU A 146 -6.28 -5.48 6.54
N VAL A 147 -7.60 -5.50 6.71
CA VAL A 147 -8.36 -4.36 7.27
C VAL A 147 -7.92 -4.08 8.71
N ALA A 148 -7.77 -5.11 9.54
CA ALA A 148 -7.29 -4.95 10.92
C ALA A 148 -5.88 -4.34 10.97
N LEU A 149 -4.96 -4.82 10.15
CA LEU A 149 -3.60 -4.28 10.04
C LEU A 149 -3.58 -2.83 9.50
N ALA A 150 -4.44 -2.50 8.54
CA ALA A 150 -4.58 -1.14 8.04
C ALA A 150 -5.12 -0.18 9.11
N LEU A 151 -6.06 -0.62 9.95
CA LEU A 151 -6.53 0.15 11.11
C LEU A 151 -5.42 0.37 12.14
N VAL A 152 -4.67 -0.67 12.49
CA VAL A 152 -3.52 -0.56 13.40
C VAL A 152 -2.48 0.41 12.85
N SER A 153 -2.17 0.33 11.55
CA SER A 153 -1.25 1.26 10.87
C SER A 153 -1.75 2.70 10.92
N LEU A 154 -3.04 2.93 10.67
CA LEU A 154 -3.65 4.25 10.76
C LEU A 154 -3.57 4.84 12.16
N LEU A 155 -3.87 4.02 13.19
CA LEU A 155 -3.76 4.41 14.59
C LEU A 155 -2.30 4.73 14.96
N TYR A 156 -1.35 3.90 14.52
CA TYR A 156 0.07 4.14 14.72
C TYR A 156 0.51 5.48 14.12
N ILE A 157 0.14 5.76 12.87
CA ILE A 157 0.43 7.03 12.20
C ILE A 157 -0.19 8.20 12.97
N ARG A 158 -1.43 8.06 13.44
CA ARG A 158 -2.13 9.11 14.18
C ARG A 158 -1.46 9.42 15.53
N TYR A 159 -1.00 8.39 16.26
CA TYR A 159 -0.45 8.57 17.61
C TYR A 159 1.04 8.95 17.59
N PHE A 160 1.86 8.25 16.83
CA PHE A 160 3.31 8.43 16.86
C PHE A 160 3.80 9.60 16.01
N PHE A 161 3.21 9.84 14.85
CA PHE A 161 3.62 10.95 13.98
C PHE A 161 2.94 12.30 14.29
N ARG A 162 2.12 12.37 15.31
CA ARG A 162 1.60 13.64 15.84
C ARG A 162 2.69 14.42 16.62
N THR A 163 3.78 13.78 16.99
CA THR A 163 4.79 14.29 17.93
C THR A 163 5.93 15.07 17.25
N ASP A 164 5.96 15.20 15.92
CA ASP A 164 6.99 16.00 15.21
C ASP A 164 6.85 17.54 15.43
N SER A 165 5.93 17.97 16.25
CA SER A 165 5.94 19.35 16.80
C SER A 165 7.09 19.58 17.78
N TYR A 166 7.77 18.52 18.22
CA TYR A 166 8.86 18.62 19.20
C TYR A 166 10.22 18.95 18.55
N GLN A 167 10.42 18.67 17.27
CA GLN A 167 11.68 18.99 16.60
C GLN A 167 11.81 20.46 16.17
N LYS A 168 10.73 21.22 16.15
CA LYS A 168 10.74 22.68 15.89
C LYS A 168 11.06 23.53 17.11
N SER A 169 11.27 22.95 18.28
CA SER A 169 11.58 23.70 19.50
C SER A 169 13.05 23.54 19.95
N ILE A 170 13.92 22.93 19.10
CA ILE A 170 15.35 22.76 19.36
C ILE A 170 16.23 23.49 18.31
N GLU A 171 15.63 24.13 17.31
CA GLU A 171 16.27 25.15 16.47
C GLU A 171 15.90 26.55 16.99
#